data_6b3cfd081bc873fd6c2da65e89911dab
#
_entry.id   6b3cfd081bc873fd6c2da65e89911dab
#
_cell.length_a   1.000
_cell.length_b   1.000
_cell.length_c   1.000
_cell.angle_alpha   90.00
_cell.angle_beta   90.00
_cell.angle_gamma   90.00
#
_symmetry.space_group_name_H-M   'P 1'
#
loop_
_entity.id
_entity.type
_entity.pdbx_description
1 polymer ?
#
loop_
_entity_poly.entity_id
_entity_poly.type
_entity_poly.pdbx_seq_one_letter_code
_entity_poly.pdbx_strand_id
1 'polypeptide(L)'
;MRHRRRELLRIAASAAALAALPRTAWAENYPARPVRLIVGYPAGGSTDLVARIIGSWLGERLGQSFVIENRPGAGTNIAVQAAVASPPDGYTLLFVTTTNAINASVQSALPFDFLRDLAPVAGLAELPFVMEVTPSLPVKTVAEFIAHVKANPGKINMASFGTGTISHLAWELFKLEAGVEMVHVPYHGGAPMVTDLIGGRVQAGIDALPNSLPHIRSGALRALAVTGPARSAAVPDVPTVGETLKGYEVSGWTGIAVPAATPAAIIAALNREINAGLADPRIAARLADVGGQPILVTPQEFGTMWRRDTEKWAKVVRFAAGK
;
A
#
# COMPACT_ATOMS: atom_id res chain seq x y z
N MET A 1 -12.07 -64.99 17.89
CA MET A 1 -12.25 -63.85 16.91
C MET A 1 -12.91 -62.61 17.45
N ARG A 2 -13.68 -62.62 18.54
CA ARG A 2 -14.39 -61.46 19.10
C ARG A 2 -13.48 -60.48 19.87
N HIS A 3 -12.35 -60.92 20.46
CA HIS A 3 -11.42 -60.04 21.21
C HIS A 3 -10.63 -59.08 20.28
N ARG A 4 -10.12 -59.56 19.14
CA ARG A 4 -9.37 -58.71 18.18
C ARG A 4 -10.22 -57.59 17.54
N ARG A 5 -11.52 -57.83 17.34
CA ARG A 5 -12.43 -56.77 16.82
C ARG A 5 -12.66 -55.64 17.84
N ARG A 6 -12.72 -55.96 19.13
CA ARG A 6 -12.88 -54.94 20.19
C ARG A 6 -11.62 -54.08 20.38
N GLU A 7 -10.43 -54.65 20.23
CA GLU A 7 -9.17 -53.92 20.28
C GLU A 7 -8.99 -52.96 19.07
N LEU A 8 -9.32 -53.44 17.88
CA LEU A 8 -9.31 -52.59 16.67
C LEU A 8 -10.31 -51.43 16.76
N LEU A 9 -11.49 -51.65 17.33
CA LEU A 9 -12.46 -50.56 17.55
C LEU A 9 -11.99 -49.56 18.60
N ARG A 10 -11.28 -50.00 19.62
CA ARG A 10 -10.69 -49.09 20.63
C ARG A 10 -9.55 -48.26 20.06
N ILE A 11 -8.69 -48.83 19.24
CA ILE A 11 -7.60 -48.11 18.55
C ILE A 11 -8.17 -47.10 17.54
N ALA A 12 -9.22 -47.50 16.78
CA ALA A 12 -9.88 -46.56 15.85
C ALA A 12 -10.59 -45.41 16.57
N ALA A 13 -11.23 -45.67 17.72
CA ALA A 13 -11.86 -44.60 18.53
C ALA A 13 -10.84 -43.66 19.17
N SER A 14 -9.66 -44.16 19.58
CA SER A 14 -8.57 -43.32 20.10
C SER A 14 -7.93 -42.45 19.01
N ALA A 15 -7.79 -42.98 17.79
CA ALA A 15 -7.28 -42.22 16.66
C ALA A 15 -8.26 -41.11 16.20
N ALA A 16 -9.57 -41.35 16.26
CA ALA A 16 -10.61 -40.34 15.97
C ALA A 16 -10.68 -39.24 17.04
N ALA A 17 -10.42 -39.58 18.31
CA ALA A 17 -10.38 -38.56 19.39
C ALA A 17 -9.18 -37.60 19.31
N LEU A 18 -8.02 -38.05 18.78
CA LEU A 18 -6.87 -37.17 18.52
C LEU A 18 -7.11 -36.17 17.38
N ALA A 19 -7.96 -36.50 16.40
CA ALA A 19 -8.31 -35.62 15.30
C ALA A 19 -9.33 -34.52 15.68
N ALA A 20 -9.97 -34.64 16.84
CA ALA A 20 -11.01 -33.73 17.33
C ALA A 20 -10.51 -32.67 18.33
N LEU A 21 -9.19 -32.50 18.51
CA LEU A 21 -8.65 -31.41 19.32
C LEU A 21 -8.98 -30.09 18.61
N PRO A 22 -9.70 -29.17 19.27
CA PRO A 22 -10.06 -27.92 18.65
C PRO A 22 -8.78 -27.13 18.29
N ARG A 23 -8.67 -26.72 17.03
CA ARG A 23 -7.61 -25.84 16.52
C ARG A 23 -7.58 -24.45 17.20
N THR A 24 -8.41 -24.25 18.21
CA THR A 24 -8.54 -22.99 18.95
C THR A 24 -7.36 -22.70 19.91
N ALA A 25 -6.56 -23.71 20.28
CA ALA A 25 -5.44 -23.52 21.21
C ALA A 25 -4.28 -22.66 20.66
N TRP A 26 -4.24 -22.38 19.36
CA TRP A 26 -3.17 -21.58 18.73
C TRP A 26 -3.40 -20.07 18.83
N ALA A 27 -4.62 -19.62 19.07
CA ALA A 27 -4.97 -18.20 19.13
C ALA A 27 -4.81 -17.60 20.54
N GLU A 28 -4.82 -18.41 21.57
CA GLU A 28 -4.73 -17.92 22.97
C GLU A 28 -3.35 -17.34 23.32
N ASN A 29 -2.27 -17.70 22.60
CA ASN A 29 -0.89 -17.24 22.85
C ASN A 29 -0.25 -16.56 21.64
N TYR A 30 -1.03 -16.11 20.65
CA TYR A 30 -0.49 -15.38 19.49
C TYR A 30 -0.40 -13.88 19.78
N PRO A 31 0.77 -13.25 19.50
CA PRO A 31 2.06 -13.84 19.10
C PRO A 31 2.91 -14.27 20.31
N ALA A 32 3.57 -15.43 20.23
CA ALA A 32 4.51 -15.94 21.24
C ALA A 32 5.99 -15.62 20.93
N ARG A 33 6.27 -15.03 19.76
CA ARG A 33 7.60 -14.65 19.27
C ARG A 33 7.51 -13.44 18.36
N PRO A 34 8.63 -12.79 18.01
CA PRO A 34 8.60 -11.64 17.10
C PRO A 34 7.91 -11.94 15.77
N VAL A 35 7.14 -10.96 15.28
CA VAL A 35 6.42 -10.98 14.01
C VAL A 35 7.15 -10.12 12.98
N ARG A 36 7.34 -10.62 11.76
CA ARG A 36 7.93 -9.83 10.66
C ARG A 36 6.84 -9.10 9.91
N LEU A 37 7.04 -7.83 9.62
CA LEU A 37 6.20 -7.04 8.72
C LEU A 37 7.04 -6.64 7.50
N ILE A 38 6.80 -7.31 6.38
CA ILE A 38 7.50 -7.06 5.12
C ILE A 38 6.89 -5.85 4.45
N VAL A 39 7.74 -4.89 4.05
CA VAL A 39 7.37 -3.64 3.36
C VAL A 39 8.06 -3.58 2.01
N GLY A 40 7.30 -3.46 0.92
CA GLY A 40 7.80 -3.50 -0.46
C GLY A 40 8.49 -2.22 -0.94
N TYR A 41 8.80 -1.28 -0.03
CA TYR A 41 9.43 0.01 -0.32
C TYR A 41 10.66 0.24 0.55
N PRO A 42 11.58 1.14 0.15
CA PRO A 42 12.74 1.51 0.96
C PRO A 42 12.33 2.11 2.31
N ALA A 43 13.22 1.99 3.28
CA ALA A 43 13.08 2.65 4.57
C ALA A 43 13.03 4.18 4.43
N GLY A 44 12.31 4.84 5.32
CA GLY A 44 12.17 6.31 5.38
C GLY A 44 11.09 6.90 4.48
N GLY A 45 10.45 6.10 3.61
CA GLY A 45 9.28 6.53 2.84
C GLY A 45 7.97 6.45 3.64
N SER A 46 6.87 6.99 3.07
CA SER A 46 5.55 7.05 3.72
C SER A 46 5.05 5.67 4.18
N THR A 47 5.24 4.63 3.37
CA THR A 47 4.85 3.26 3.71
C THR A 47 5.63 2.71 4.90
N ASP A 48 6.93 3.00 4.98
CA ASP A 48 7.78 2.62 6.11
C ASP A 48 7.36 3.34 7.40
N LEU A 49 7.03 4.63 7.30
CA LEU A 49 6.52 5.42 8.44
C LEU A 49 5.23 4.83 8.99
N VAL A 50 4.24 4.56 8.14
CA VAL A 50 2.96 3.95 8.55
C VAL A 50 3.19 2.55 9.14
N ALA A 51 4.05 1.72 8.50
CA ALA A 51 4.38 0.39 9.01
C ALA A 51 5.00 0.44 10.41
N ARG A 52 5.89 1.40 10.68
CA ARG A 52 6.52 1.59 12.00
C ARG A 52 5.53 2.10 13.04
N ILE A 53 4.61 2.98 12.68
CA ILE A 53 3.55 3.45 13.59
C ILE A 53 2.70 2.27 14.05
N ILE A 54 2.22 1.45 13.12
CA ILE A 54 1.36 0.30 13.42
C ILE A 54 2.15 -0.84 14.08
N GLY A 55 3.39 -1.10 13.62
CA GLY A 55 4.26 -2.12 14.24
C GLY A 55 4.60 -1.82 15.70
N SER A 56 4.86 -0.54 16.05
CA SER A 56 5.05 -0.11 17.44
C SER A 56 3.80 -0.33 18.29
N TRP A 57 2.63 0.11 17.79
CA TRP A 57 1.36 -0.12 18.45
C TRP A 57 1.08 -1.60 18.72
N LEU A 58 1.22 -2.45 17.70
CA LEU A 58 1.01 -3.89 17.85
C LEU A 58 2.00 -4.51 18.83
N GLY A 59 3.25 -4.04 18.83
CA GLY A 59 4.27 -4.48 19.79
C GLY A 59 3.90 -4.18 21.24
N GLU A 60 3.42 -2.97 21.51
CA GLU A 60 2.95 -2.54 22.83
C GLU A 60 1.72 -3.34 23.28
N ARG A 61 0.78 -3.61 22.38
CA ARG A 61 -0.50 -4.26 22.68
C ARG A 61 -0.38 -5.77 22.83
N LEU A 62 0.47 -6.41 22.03
CA LEU A 62 0.58 -7.87 21.93
C LEU A 62 1.82 -8.43 22.63
N GLY A 63 2.68 -7.58 23.19
CA GLY A 63 3.84 -8.00 23.98
C GLY A 63 4.97 -8.65 23.19
N GLN A 64 4.96 -8.56 21.85
CA GLN A 64 6.00 -9.09 20.97
C GLN A 64 6.41 -8.06 19.91
N SER A 65 7.69 -8.04 19.57
CA SER A 65 8.19 -7.10 18.57
C SER A 65 7.63 -7.36 17.17
N PHE A 66 7.19 -6.30 16.49
CA PHE A 66 6.85 -6.31 15.07
C PHE A 66 8.03 -5.71 14.28
N VAL A 67 8.84 -6.58 13.69
CA VAL A 67 10.08 -6.21 13.00
C VAL A 67 9.77 -5.80 11.57
N ILE A 68 10.05 -4.54 11.23
CA ILE A 68 9.86 -4.02 9.87
C ILE A 68 11.02 -4.45 8.99
N GLU A 69 10.72 -5.14 7.90
CA GLU A 69 11.68 -5.64 6.92
C GLU A 69 11.41 -5.02 5.55
N ASN A 70 12.22 -4.05 5.13
CA ASN A 70 12.09 -3.41 3.84
C ASN A 70 12.68 -4.28 2.72
N ARG A 71 11.85 -4.69 1.76
CA ARG A 71 12.21 -5.47 0.56
C ARG A 71 11.72 -4.78 -0.71
N PRO A 72 12.36 -3.69 -1.13
CA PRO A 72 11.96 -2.96 -2.32
C PRO A 72 12.30 -3.73 -3.60
N GLY A 73 11.61 -3.37 -4.69
CA GLY A 73 11.93 -3.85 -6.04
C GLY A 73 10.74 -4.46 -6.77
N ALA A 74 10.82 -4.48 -8.11
CA ALA A 74 9.80 -5.00 -9.03
C ALA A 74 8.38 -4.47 -8.75
N GLY A 75 8.24 -3.16 -8.42
CA GLY A 75 6.93 -2.59 -8.06
C GLY A 75 6.29 -3.27 -6.85
N THR A 76 7.04 -3.62 -5.82
CA THR A 76 6.67 -4.37 -4.60
C THR A 76 6.55 -5.89 -4.73
N ASN A 77 6.62 -6.46 -5.94
CA ASN A 77 6.39 -7.89 -6.15
C ASN A 77 7.41 -8.79 -5.44
N ILE A 78 8.66 -8.31 -5.19
CA ILE A 78 9.66 -9.04 -4.38
C ILE A 78 9.13 -9.26 -2.94
N ALA A 79 8.52 -8.24 -2.35
CA ALA A 79 7.93 -8.33 -1.01
C ALA A 79 6.73 -9.29 -0.98
N VAL A 80 5.84 -9.21 -1.98
CA VAL A 80 4.68 -10.11 -2.11
C VAL A 80 5.12 -11.55 -2.23
N GLN A 81 6.08 -11.85 -3.10
CA GLN A 81 6.61 -13.21 -3.29
C GLN A 81 7.21 -13.77 -1.99
N ALA A 82 7.95 -12.93 -1.24
CA ALA A 82 8.51 -13.33 0.04
C ALA A 82 7.45 -13.64 1.09
N ALA A 83 6.35 -12.87 1.12
CA ALA A 83 5.23 -13.14 2.02
C ALA A 83 4.47 -14.40 1.64
N VAL A 84 4.14 -14.58 0.37
CA VAL A 84 3.42 -15.78 -0.14
C VAL A 84 4.22 -17.06 0.11
N ALA A 85 5.55 -17.01 0.00
CA ALA A 85 6.43 -18.16 0.28
C ALA A 85 6.61 -18.45 1.78
N SER A 86 6.08 -17.62 2.68
CA SER A 86 6.24 -17.78 4.13
C SER A 86 5.17 -18.73 4.70
N PRO A 87 5.45 -19.41 5.85
CA PRO A 87 4.45 -20.23 6.53
C PRO A 87 3.20 -19.41 6.88
N PRO A 88 1.99 -20.00 6.75
CA PRO A 88 0.72 -19.33 7.05
C PRO A 88 0.40 -19.40 8.56
N ASP A 89 1.35 -19.01 9.39
CA ASP A 89 1.28 -19.10 10.86
C ASP A 89 1.06 -17.74 11.55
N GLY A 90 0.90 -16.67 10.74
CA GLY A 90 0.69 -15.30 11.23
C GLY A 90 1.99 -14.56 11.61
N TYR A 91 3.17 -15.18 11.57
CA TYR A 91 4.43 -14.53 11.93
C TYR A 91 5.13 -13.82 10.77
N THR A 92 4.53 -13.84 9.60
CA THR A 92 4.92 -13.00 8.47
C THR A 92 3.70 -12.23 7.98
N LEU A 93 3.73 -10.92 8.14
CA LEU A 93 2.75 -9.98 7.62
C LEU A 93 3.34 -9.29 6.38
N LEU A 94 2.48 -8.88 5.48
CA LEU A 94 2.83 -8.06 4.33
C LEU A 94 2.13 -6.71 4.44
N PHE A 95 2.88 -5.63 4.34
CA PHE A 95 2.33 -4.30 4.11
C PHE A 95 1.92 -4.18 2.66
N VAL A 96 0.63 -4.02 2.42
CA VAL A 96 0.04 -3.93 1.08
C VAL A 96 -0.43 -2.50 0.78
N THR A 97 -0.43 -2.17 -0.50
CA THR A 97 -0.86 -0.87 -1.01
C THR A 97 -1.70 -1.04 -2.27
N THR A 98 -2.32 0.02 -2.74
CA THR A 98 -3.02 0.05 -4.04
C THR A 98 -2.12 -0.43 -5.20
N THR A 99 -0.80 -0.24 -5.12
CA THR A 99 0.15 -0.77 -6.12
C THR A 99 0.05 -2.30 -6.27
N ASN A 100 -0.21 -3.04 -5.18
CA ASN A 100 -0.36 -4.49 -5.25
C ASN A 100 -1.63 -4.89 -6.02
N ALA A 101 -2.74 -4.17 -5.83
CA ALA A 101 -3.97 -4.35 -6.59
C ALA A 101 -3.78 -4.01 -8.08
N ILE A 102 -3.00 -2.97 -8.38
CA ILE A 102 -2.61 -2.61 -9.75
C ILE A 102 -1.80 -3.74 -10.39
N ASN A 103 -0.74 -4.21 -9.72
CA ASN A 103 0.14 -5.27 -10.25
C ASN A 103 -0.62 -6.57 -10.54
N ALA A 104 -1.60 -6.91 -9.72
CA ALA A 104 -2.49 -8.05 -9.96
C ALA A 104 -3.24 -7.96 -11.30
N SER A 105 -3.45 -6.74 -11.82
CA SER A 105 -4.17 -6.52 -13.07
C SER A 105 -3.26 -6.34 -14.30
N VAL A 106 -1.98 -6.01 -14.08
CA VAL A 106 -1.05 -5.63 -15.15
C VAL A 106 -0.10 -6.75 -15.56
N GLN A 107 0.32 -7.57 -14.61
CA GLN A 107 1.40 -8.53 -14.80
C GLN A 107 0.86 -9.94 -14.96
N SER A 108 0.77 -10.41 -16.20
CA SER A 108 0.29 -11.75 -16.55
C SER A 108 1.25 -12.90 -16.21
N ALA A 109 2.46 -12.62 -15.74
CA ALA A 109 3.52 -13.61 -15.47
C ALA A 109 4.08 -13.53 -14.05
N LEU A 110 3.24 -13.22 -13.05
CA LEU A 110 3.67 -13.26 -11.65
C LEU A 110 3.70 -14.71 -11.14
N PRO A 111 4.71 -15.10 -10.32
CA PRO A 111 4.78 -16.42 -9.71
C PRO A 111 3.78 -16.61 -8.57
N PHE A 112 2.85 -15.70 -8.37
CA PHE A 112 1.79 -15.69 -7.36
C PHE A 112 0.53 -15.00 -7.89
N ASP A 113 -0.59 -15.27 -7.26
CA ASP A 113 -1.85 -14.57 -7.44
C ASP A 113 -2.18 -13.76 -6.18
N PHE A 114 -2.16 -12.43 -6.30
CA PHE A 114 -2.35 -11.54 -5.16
C PHE A 114 -3.70 -11.73 -4.45
N LEU A 115 -4.77 -12.00 -5.20
CA LEU A 115 -6.11 -12.17 -4.63
C LEU A 115 -6.35 -13.57 -4.06
N ARG A 116 -5.61 -14.58 -4.55
CA ARG A 116 -5.74 -15.98 -4.13
C ARG A 116 -4.77 -16.36 -3.01
N ASP A 117 -3.52 -15.91 -3.12
CA ASP A 117 -2.42 -16.41 -2.28
C ASP A 117 -2.22 -15.58 -1.00
N LEU A 118 -2.94 -14.44 -0.88
CA LEU A 118 -2.96 -13.58 0.30
C LEU A 118 -4.37 -13.41 0.86
N ALA A 119 -4.46 -13.29 2.18
CA ALA A 119 -5.68 -12.92 2.90
C ALA A 119 -5.58 -11.49 3.45
N PRO A 120 -6.62 -10.64 3.27
CA PRO A 120 -6.68 -9.30 3.87
C PRO A 120 -6.82 -9.41 5.39
N VAL A 121 -6.09 -8.56 6.12
CA VAL A 121 -6.19 -8.45 7.58
C VAL A 121 -6.89 -7.16 7.98
N ALA A 122 -6.37 -6.01 7.57
CA ALA A 122 -6.92 -4.70 7.92
C ALA A 122 -6.49 -3.63 6.91
N GLY A 123 -7.35 -2.63 6.65
CA GLY A 123 -6.93 -1.34 6.15
C GLY A 123 -6.10 -0.61 7.22
N LEU A 124 -5.20 0.28 6.80
CA LEU A 124 -4.42 1.12 7.72
C LEU A 124 -4.73 2.60 7.51
N ALA A 125 -4.42 3.11 6.35
CA ALA A 125 -4.63 4.51 6.03
C ALA A 125 -4.91 4.71 4.55
N GLU A 126 -5.77 5.65 4.24
CA GLU A 126 -5.82 6.30 2.95
C GLU A 126 -4.72 7.36 2.92
N LEU A 127 -3.88 7.29 1.89
CA LEU A 127 -2.79 8.22 1.68
C LEU A 127 -3.10 9.06 0.44
N PRO A 128 -3.32 10.35 0.58
CA PRO A 128 -3.45 11.25 -0.56
C PRO A 128 -2.10 11.34 -1.29
N PHE A 129 -2.17 11.47 -2.61
CA PHE A 129 -1.01 11.79 -3.43
C PHE A 129 -1.01 13.26 -3.79
N VAL A 130 0.19 13.78 -4.06
CA VAL A 130 0.41 15.15 -4.47
C VAL A 130 1.19 15.19 -5.79
N MET A 131 0.71 16.00 -6.71
CA MET A 131 1.44 16.42 -7.89
C MET A 131 2.32 17.60 -7.48
N GLU A 132 3.61 17.45 -7.64
CA GLU A 132 4.61 18.41 -7.20
C GLU A 132 5.69 18.63 -8.26
N VAL A 133 6.34 19.77 -8.17
CA VAL A 133 7.41 20.16 -9.10
C VAL A 133 8.61 20.71 -8.35
N THR A 134 9.79 20.62 -8.99
CA THR A 134 10.97 21.35 -8.53
C THR A 134 10.69 22.86 -8.57
N PRO A 135 11.12 23.66 -7.56
CA PRO A 135 10.88 25.11 -7.54
C PRO A 135 11.43 25.88 -8.72
N SER A 136 12.45 25.34 -9.41
CA SER A 136 13.04 25.95 -10.62
C SER A 136 12.12 25.91 -11.84
N LEU A 137 11.12 25.01 -11.87
CA LEU A 137 10.13 24.99 -12.94
C LEU A 137 9.18 26.20 -12.78
N PRO A 138 9.03 27.06 -13.81
CA PRO A 138 8.30 28.33 -13.70
C PRO A 138 6.77 28.14 -13.82
N VAL A 139 6.19 27.24 -13.00
CA VAL A 139 4.76 26.95 -12.95
C VAL A 139 4.26 26.92 -11.51
N LYS A 140 3.03 27.36 -11.27
CA LYS A 140 2.40 27.43 -9.94
C LYS A 140 1.06 26.71 -9.86
N THR A 141 0.47 26.37 -10.99
CA THR A 141 -0.84 25.72 -11.09
C THR A 141 -0.80 24.54 -12.06
N VAL A 142 -1.77 23.65 -11.96
CA VAL A 142 -1.93 22.53 -12.91
C VAL A 142 -2.14 23.05 -14.34
N ALA A 143 -2.89 24.14 -14.50
CA ALA A 143 -3.13 24.74 -15.82
C ALA A 143 -1.84 25.29 -16.46
N GLU A 144 -1.00 26.01 -15.67
CA GLU A 144 0.31 26.47 -16.10
C GLU A 144 1.24 25.31 -16.44
N PHE A 145 1.21 24.24 -15.62
CA PHE A 145 2.00 23.04 -15.88
C PHE A 145 1.61 22.38 -17.22
N ILE A 146 0.31 22.21 -17.47
CA ILE A 146 -0.19 21.67 -18.74
C ILE A 146 0.28 22.53 -19.92
N ALA A 147 0.15 23.87 -19.82
CA ALA A 147 0.58 24.79 -20.86
C ALA A 147 2.11 24.68 -21.10
N HIS A 148 2.89 24.61 -20.02
CA HIS A 148 4.35 24.46 -20.08
C HIS A 148 4.77 23.16 -20.75
N VAL A 149 4.14 22.02 -20.40
CA VAL A 149 4.43 20.71 -21.01
C VAL A 149 4.05 20.71 -22.48
N LYS A 150 2.90 21.28 -22.86
CA LYS A 150 2.47 21.42 -24.27
C LYS A 150 3.45 22.23 -25.12
N ALA A 151 4.05 23.27 -24.53
CA ALA A 151 5.09 24.07 -25.19
C ALA A 151 6.45 23.37 -25.26
N ASN A 152 6.66 22.30 -24.49
CA ASN A 152 7.93 21.57 -24.37
C ASN A 152 7.71 20.05 -24.46
N PRO A 153 7.11 19.51 -25.52
CA PRO A 153 6.76 18.09 -25.63
C PRO A 153 8.00 17.20 -25.46
N GLY A 154 7.91 16.18 -24.63
CA GLY A 154 8.98 15.23 -24.37
C GLY A 154 10.22 15.78 -23.63
N LYS A 155 10.19 17.02 -23.12
CA LYS A 155 11.33 17.63 -22.39
C LYS A 155 11.17 17.62 -20.88
N ILE A 156 9.97 17.32 -20.38
CA ILE A 156 9.71 17.27 -18.93
C ILE A 156 9.82 15.80 -18.47
N ASN A 157 10.72 15.58 -17.51
CA ASN A 157 10.87 14.30 -16.83
C ASN A 157 9.86 14.23 -15.67
N MET A 158 8.94 13.28 -15.77
CA MET A 158 8.01 12.95 -14.69
C MET A 158 8.53 11.76 -13.89
N ALA A 159 8.68 11.96 -12.60
CA ALA A 159 9.17 10.94 -11.68
C ALA A 159 8.03 10.11 -11.07
N SER A 160 8.27 8.83 -10.88
CA SER A 160 7.40 7.95 -10.09
C SER A 160 8.22 7.08 -9.14
N PHE A 161 7.59 6.54 -8.10
CA PHE A 161 8.26 5.60 -7.21
C PHE A 161 8.28 4.16 -7.74
N GLY A 162 8.16 4.00 -9.07
CA GLY A 162 8.40 2.74 -9.78
C GLY A 162 7.42 2.49 -10.93
N THR A 163 7.87 1.76 -11.93
CA THR A 163 7.03 1.32 -13.05
C THR A 163 5.90 0.41 -12.55
N GLY A 164 4.67 0.65 -13.03
CA GLY A 164 3.48 -0.11 -12.61
C GLY A 164 2.91 0.29 -11.25
N THR A 165 3.52 1.25 -10.56
CA THR A 165 2.97 1.78 -9.30
C THR A 165 1.83 2.76 -9.55
N ILE A 166 1.06 3.07 -8.49
CA ILE A 166 -0.01 4.07 -8.56
C ILE A 166 0.52 5.45 -9.01
N SER A 167 1.74 5.83 -8.60
CA SER A 167 2.38 7.07 -9.04
C SER A 167 2.63 7.11 -10.55
N HIS A 168 3.09 6.00 -11.13
CA HIS A 168 3.24 5.88 -12.58
C HIS A 168 1.90 5.97 -13.30
N LEU A 169 0.89 5.20 -12.85
CA LEU A 169 -0.43 5.21 -13.50
C LEU A 169 -1.17 6.54 -13.32
N ALA A 170 -0.94 7.25 -12.22
CA ALA A 170 -1.46 8.60 -12.03
C ALA A 170 -0.92 9.55 -13.11
N TRP A 171 0.38 9.44 -13.45
CA TRP A 171 0.97 10.20 -14.54
C TRP A 171 0.45 9.79 -15.93
N GLU A 172 0.27 8.50 -16.17
CA GLU A 172 -0.29 8.02 -17.45
C GLU A 172 -1.73 8.53 -17.65
N LEU A 173 -2.55 8.50 -16.58
CA LEU A 173 -3.89 9.08 -16.61
C LEU A 173 -3.83 10.60 -16.85
N PHE A 174 -2.90 11.31 -16.18
CA PHE A 174 -2.73 12.74 -16.39
C PHE A 174 -2.33 13.08 -17.84
N LYS A 175 -1.36 12.35 -18.39
CA LYS A 175 -0.93 12.53 -19.80
C LYS A 175 -2.09 12.35 -20.76
N LEU A 176 -2.91 11.33 -20.52
CA LEU A 176 -4.06 11.03 -21.33
C LEU A 176 -5.09 12.16 -21.30
N GLU A 177 -5.51 12.58 -20.10
CA GLU A 177 -6.58 13.57 -19.94
C GLU A 177 -6.13 14.98 -20.33
N ALA A 178 -4.87 15.34 -20.06
CA ALA A 178 -4.33 16.65 -20.44
C ALA A 178 -3.87 16.72 -21.91
N GLY A 179 -3.72 15.58 -22.61
CA GLY A 179 -3.17 15.51 -23.95
C GLY A 179 -1.73 16.03 -24.03
N VAL A 180 -0.87 15.54 -23.12
CA VAL A 180 0.54 15.96 -23.01
C VAL A 180 1.50 14.77 -23.07
N GLU A 181 2.76 15.04 -23.47
CA GLU A 181 3.83 14.05 -23.52
C GLU A 181 4.97 14.43 -22.58
N MET A 182 5.38 13.47 -21.75
CA MET A 182 6.45 13.59 -20.78
C MET A 182 7.28 12.32 -20.74
N VAL A 183 8.53 12.41 -20.31
CA VAL A 183 9.44 11.26 -20.17
C VAL A 183 9.30 10.68 -18.75
N HIS A 184 8.99 9.39 -18.66
CA HIS A 184 8.88 8.71 -17.37
C HIS A 184 10.26 8.30 -16.84
N VAL A 185 10.55 8.67 -15.59
CA VAL A 185 11.75 8.29 -14.84
C VAL A 185 11.33 7.51 -13.59
N PRO A 186 11.46 6.17 -13.59
CA PRO A 186 11.08 5.35 -12.43
C PRO A 186 12.19 5.30 -11.38
N TYR A 187 11.78 5.37 -10.10
CA TYR A 187 12.63 5.20 -8.92
C TYR A 187 12.23 3.95 -8.13
N HIS A 188 13.08 3.50 -7.21
CA HIS A 188 12.79 2.39 -6.31
C HIS A 188 12.07 2.84 -5.01
N GLY A 189 11.19 3.83 -5.10
CA GLY A 189 10.39 4.38 -3.99
C GLY A 189 10.39 5.90 -3.97
N GLY A 190 9.58 6.50 -3.07
CA GLY A 190 9.41 7.95 -2.98
C GLY A 190 10.67 8.68 -2.50
N ALA A 191 11.39 8.18 -1.50
CA ALA A 191 12.53 8.88 -0.92
C ALA A 191 13.64 9.22 -1.94
N PRO A 192 14.16 8.29 -2.78
CA PRO A 192 15.13 8.63 -3.81
C PRO A 192 14.54 9.53 -4.90
N MET A 193 13.24 9.39 -5.23
CA MET A 193 12.54 10.25 -6.17
C MET A 193 12.50 11.71 -5.69
N VAL A 194 12.09 11.94 -4.45
CA VAL A 194 12.02 13.28 -3.83
C VAL A 194 13.40 13.93 -3.79
N THR A 195 14.45 13.16 -3.48
CA THR A 195 15.84 13.68 -3.49
C THR A 195 16.22 14.25 -4.86
N ASP A 196 15.93 13.54 -5.94
CA ASP A 196 16.26 13.97 -7.29
C ASP A 196 15.32 15.08 -7.78
N LEU A 197 14.08 15.14 -7.31
CA LEU A 197 13.13 16.20 -7.60
C LEU A 197 13.58 17.53 -6.94
N ILE A 198 14.01 17.49 -5.69
CA ILE A 198 14.61 18.65 -4.98
C ILE A 198 15.88 19.11 -5.71
N GLY A 199 16.71 18.18 -6.16
CA GLY A 199 17.94 18.45 -6.92
C GLY A 199 17.70 18.94 -8.35
N GLY A 200 16.45 18.97 -8.84
CA GLY A 200 16.11 19.41 -10.20
C GLY A 200 16.48 18.44 -11.31
N ARG A 201 16.92 17.21 -10.99
CA ARG A 201 17.24 16.17 -11.99
C ARG A 201 16.00 15.67 -12.74
N VAL A 202 14.86 15.70 -12.08
CA VAL A 202 13.54 15.52 -12.65
C VAL A 202 12.67 16.73 -12.31
N GLN A 203 11.70 17.05 -13.17
CA GLN A 203 10.97 18.32 -13.06
C GLN A 203 9.66 18.20 -12.31
N ALA A 204 8.98 17.05 -12.42
CA ALA A 204 7.68 16.82 -11.81
C ALA A 204 7.61 15.42 -11.16
N GLY A 205 6.85 15.30 -10.08
CA GLY A 205 6.59 14.05 -9.37
C GLY A 205 5.13 13.91 -8.96
N ILE A 206 4.63 12.69 -8.91
CA ILE A 206 3.44 12.34 -8.13
C ILE A 206 3.89 11.38 -7.02
N ASP A 207 3.80 11.84 -5.78
CA ASP A 207 4.21 11.05 -4.61
C ASP A 207 3.10 11.01 -3.56
N ALA A 208 3.23 10.08 -2.62
CA ALA A 208 2.40 10.09 -1.43
C ALA A 208 2.66 11.36 -0.62
N LEU A 209 1.61 12.12 -0.30
CA LEU A 209 1.72 13.39 0.39
C LEU A 209 2.56 13.35 1.68
N PRO A 210 2.48 12.28 2.53
CA PRO A 210 3.32 12.19 3.71
C PRO A 210 4.83 12.31 3.44
N ASN A 211 5.29 11.74 2.34
CA ASN A 211 6.70 11.77 1.99
C ASN A 211 7.16 13.16 1.53
N SER A 212 6.31 13.87 0.79
CA SER A 212 6.60 15.19 0.24
C SER A 212 6.27 16.33 1.19
N LEU A 213 5.39 16.14 2.17
CA LEU A 213 4.86 17.19 3.05
C LEU A 213 5.93 18.03 3.76
N PRO A 214 7.00 17.47 4.35
CA PRO A 214 8.08 18.27 4.95
C PRO A 214 8.78 19.17 3.93
N HIS A 215 8.95 18.69 2.70
CA HIS A 215 9.62 19.42 1.62
C HIS A 215 8.73 20.50 1.00
N ILE A 216 7.43 20.27 0.94
CA ILE A 216 6.43 21.26 0.54
C ILE A 216 6.38 22.39 1.58
N ARG A 217 6.32 22.06 2.88
CA ARG A 217 6.30 23.04 3.98
C ARG A 217 7.57 23.89 4.06
N SER A 218 8.72 23.31 3.74
CA SER A 218 10.00 24.04 3.68
C SER A 218 10.21 24.85 2.39
N GLY A 219 9.34 24.66 1.37
CA GLY A 219 9.50 25.27 0.05
C GLY A 219 10.55 24.60 -0.84
N ALA A 220 11.13 23.47 -0.42
CA ALA A 220 12.05 22.68 -1.24
C ALA A 220 11.36 22.03 -2.44
N LEU A 221 10.05 21.79 -2.35
CA LEU A 221 9.16 21.38 -3.44
C LEU A 221 7.95 22.30 -3.52
N ARG A 222 7.36 22.39 -4.71
CA ARG A 222 6.09 23.10 -4.92
C ARG A 222 4.99 22.11 -5.22
N ALA A 223 3.99 22.01 -4.34
CA ALA A 223 2.76 21.30 -4.63
C ALA A 223 1.92 22.10 -5.65
N LEU A 224 1.45 21.43 -6.69
CA LEU A 224 0.52 21.98 -7.68
C LEU A 224 -0.93 21.58 -7.36
N ALA A 225 -1.14 20.33 -6.99
CA ALA A 225 -2.45 19.80 -6.63
C ALA A 225 -2.35 18.48 -5.87
N VAL A 226 -3.37 18.11 -5.09
CA VAL A 226 -3.57 16.75 -4.62
C VAL A 226 -4.37 15.97 -5.66
N THR A 227 -4.13 14.65 -5.73
CA THR A 227 -4.71 13.81 -6.80
C THR A 227 -6.05 13.19 -6.42
N GLY A 228 -6.43 13.24 -5.14
CA GLY A 228 -7.68 12.69 -4.62
C GLY A 228 -8.92 13.51 -5.00
N PRO A 229 -10.14 13.02 -4.62
CA PRO A 229 -11.40 13.68 -4.96
C PRO A 229 -11.63 14.97 -4.17
N ALA A 230 -10.93 15.16 -3.04
CA ALA A 230 -11.05 16.33 -2.17
C ALA A 230 -9.66 16.85 -1.77
N ARG A 231 -9.60 18.11 -1.35
CA ARG A 231 -8.40 18.71 -0.81
C ARG A 231 -7.97 18.02 0.49
N SER A 232 -6.68 17.97 0.74
CA SER A 232 -6.14 17.39 1.97
C SER A 232 -6.08 18.42 3.10
N ALA A 233 -6.53 18.02 4.30
CA ALA A 233 -6.40 18.86 5.49
C ALA A 233 -4.94 19.20 5.85
N ALA A 234 -3.97 18.39 5.42
CA ALA A 234 -2.55 18.64 5.64
C ALA A 234 -1.99 19.78 4.76
N VAL A 235 -2.67 20.09 3.65
CA VAL A 235 -2.34 21.16 2.68
C VAL A 235 -3.64 21.80 2.13
N PRO A 236 -4.43 22.50 2.95
CA PRO A 236 -5.79 22.93 2.61
C PRO A 236 -5.84 23.93 1.44
N ASP A 237 -4.77 24.67 1.22
CA ASP A 237 -4.66 25.67 0.14
C ASP A 237 -4.32 25.02 -1.22
N VAL A 238 -3.89 23.75 -1.24
CA VAL A 238 -3.53 23.04 -2.47
C VAL A 238 -4.81 22.47 -3.10
N PRO A 239 -5.15 22.84 -4.36
CA PRO A 239 -6.35 22.37 -5.03
C PRO A 239 -6.26 20.87 -5.38
N THR A 240 -7.34 20.28 -5.86
CA THR A 240 -7.29 18.96 -6.49
C THR A 240 -6.95 19.08 -7.97
N VAL A 241 -6.34 18.03 -8.55
CA VAL A 241 -6.13 17.96 -10.01
C VAL A 241 -7.49 18.02 -10.73
N GLY A 242 -8.53 17.38 -10.15
CA GLY A 242 -9.89 17.37 -10.67
C GLY A 242 -10.56 18.75 -10.77
N GLU A 243 -10.09 19.77 -10.04
CA GLU A 243 -10.54 21.15 -10.20
C GLU A 243 -10.12 21.73 -11.57
N THR A 244 -9.03 21.22 -12.15
CA THR A 244 -8.52 21.63 -13.48
C THR A 244 -8.86 20.60 -14.57
N LEU A 245 -8.64 19.32 -14.30
CA LEU A 245 -8.94 18.19 -15.19
C LEU A 245 -10.13 17.41 -14.61
N LYS A 246 -11.34 17.71 -15.11
CA LYS A 246 -12.57 17.08 -14.62
C LYS A 246 -12.55 15.57 -14.83
N GLY A 247 -12.78 14.82 -13.77
CA GLY A 247 -12.78 13.35 -13.80
C GLY A 247 -11.44 12.73 -13.35
N TYR A 248 -10.37 13.49 -13.26
CA TYR A 248 -9.12 13.00 -12.71
C TYR A 248 -9.24 12.77 -11.20
N GLU A 249 -9.06 11.53 -10.79
CA GLU A 249 -9.09 11.12 -9.38
C GLU A 249 -8.17 9.92 -9.17
N VAL A 250 -7.16 10.09 -8.32
CA VAL A 250 -6.24 9.03 -7.88
C VAL A 250 -6.01 9.14 -6.39
N SER A 251 -6.46 8.13 -5.65
CA SER A 251 -6.19 7.95 -4.22
C SER A 251 -5.60 6.56 -3.97
N GLY A 252 -4.85 6.42 -2.91
CA GLY A 252 -4.26 5.15 -2.54
C GLY A 252 -4.57 4.76 -1.11
N TRP A 253 -4.59 3.48 -0.86
CA TRP A 253 -4.74 2.90 0.46
C TRP A 253 -3.54 2.03 0.82
N THR A 254 -3.37 1.85 2.11
CA THR A 254 -2.40 0.92 2.71
C THR A 254 -3.12 -0.04 3.64
N GLY A 255 -2.52 -1.21 3.86
CA GLY A 255 -3.10 -2.21 4.75
C GLY A 255 -2.14 -3.34 5.07
N ILE A 256 -2.64 -4.34 5.77
CA ILE A 256 -1.93 -5.55 6.15
C ILE A 256 -2.59 -6.77 5.51
N ALA A 257 -1.74 -7.66 4.98
CA ALA A 257 -2.09 -8.97 4.48
C ALA A 257 -1.25 -10.06 5.16
N VAL A 258 -1.70 -11.30 5.02
CA VAL A 258 -1.00 -12.52 5.42
C VAL A 258 -1.13 -13.57 4.32
N PRO A 259 -0.31 -14.67 4.32
CA PRO A 259 -0.55 -15.82 3.45
C PRO A 259 -1.98 -16.34 3.60
N ALA A 260 -2.62 -16.74 2.48
CA ALA A 260 -4.06 -17.04 2.43
C ALA A 260 -4.53 -18.12 3.41
N ALA A 261 -3.67 -19.12 3.71
CA ALA A 261 -3.99 -20.21 4.64
C ALA A 261 -3.79 -19.87 6.13
N THR A 262 -3.51 -18.60 6.47
CA THR A 262 -3.37 -18.15 7.87
C THR A 262 -4.69 -18.35 8.63
N PRO A 263 -4.67 -18.91 9.86
CA PRO A 263 -5.87 -19.18 10.63
C PRO A 263 -6.74 -17.92 10.84
N ALA A 264 -8.04 -18.05 10.63
CA ALA A 264 -8.99 -16.95 10.74
C ALA A 264 -8.98 -16.27 12.12
N ALA A 265 -8.69 -17.02 13.18
CA ALA A 265 -8.57 -16.49 14.54
C ALA A 265 -7.39 -15.49 14.67
N ILE A 266 -6.26 -15.75 14.00
CA ILE A 266 -5.10 -14.86 13.97
C ILE A 266 -5.45 -13.59 13.16
N ILE A 267 -6.09 -13.74 12.00
CA ILE A 267 -6.54 -12.61 11.18
C ILE A 267 -7.49 -11.71 12.00
N ALA A 268 -8.47 -12.31 12.69
CA ALA A 268 -9.42 -11.59 13.51
C ALA A 268 -8.74 -10.86 14.70
N ALA A 269 -7.77 -11.51 15.36
CA ALA A 269 -7.01 -10.90 16.45
C ALA A 269 -6.20 -9.69 15.96
N LEU A 270 -5.45 -9.84 14.85
CA LEU A 270 -4.70 -8.74 14.25
C LEU A 270 -5.60 -7.59 13.81
N ASN A 271 -6.73 -7.89 13.12
CA ASN A 271 -7.68 -6.86 12.69
C ASN A 271 -8.23 -6.07 13.88
N ARG A 272 -8.63 -6.75 14.96
CA ARG A 272 -9.13 -6.10 16.18
C ARG A 272 -8.10 -5.14 16.76
N GLU A 273 -6.84 -5.58 16.93
CA GLU A 273 -5.80 -4.74 17.55
C GLU A 273 -5.36 -3.60 16.61
N ILE A 274 -5.34 -3.82 15.29
CA ILE A 274 -5.06 -2.76 14.30
C ILE A 274 -6.18 -1.71 14.36
N ASN A 275 -7.45 -2.11 14.27
CA ASN A 275 -8.58 -1.17 14.34
C ASN A 275 -8.64 -0.41 15.68
N ALA A 276 -8.28 -1.07 16.78
CA ALA A 276 -8.15 -0.40 18.08
C ALA A 276 -7.04 0.68 18.05
N GLY A 277 -5.93 0.40 17.37
CA GLY A 277 -4.87 1.39 17.14
C GLY A 277 -5.31 2.56 16.28
N LEU A 278 -5.98 2.28 15.17
CA LEU A 278 -6.48 3.31 14.26
C LEU A 278 -7.55 4.21 14.92
N ALA A 279 -8.28 3.69 15.89
CA ALA A 279 -9.25 4.45 16.69
C ALA A 279 -8.59 5.20 17.88
N ASP A 280 -7.33 4.88 18.24
CA ASP A 280 -6.62 5.60 19.31
C ASP A 280 -6.21 7.01 18.82
N PRO A 281 -6.58 8.08 19.55
CA PRO A 281 -6.27 9.45 19.13
C PRO A 281 -4.78 9.73 18.90
N ARG A 282 -3.88 9.05 19.63
CA ARG A 282 -2.42 9.22 19.49
C ARG A 282 -1.94 8.67 18.15
N ILE A 283 -2.47 7.51 17.74
CA ILE A 283 -2.12 6.87 16.46
C ILE A 283 -2.78 7.62 15.32
N ALA A 284 -4.06 8.01 15.46
CA ALA A 284 -4.76 8.82 14.47
C ALA A 284 -4.04 10.16 14.21
N ALA A 285 -3.59 10.84 15.28
CA ALA A 285 -2.80 12.07 15.15
C ALA A 285 -1.47 11.82 14.40
N ARG A 286 -0.72 10.77 14.75
CA ARG A 286 0.53 10.41 14.04
C ARG A 286 0.31 10.09 12.57
N LEU A 287 -0.81 9.45 12.23
CA LEU A 287 -1.18 9.22 10.82
C LEU A 287 -1.55 10.52 10.12
N ALA A 288 -2.31 11.40 10.79
CA ALA A 288 -2.67 12.71 10.26
C ALA A 288 -1.45 13.62 10.06
N ASP A 289 -0.45 13.59 10.96
CA ASP A 289 0.80 14.34 10.83
C ASP A 289 1.57 13.99 9.54
N VAL A 290 1.43 12.74 9.10
CA VAL A 290 1.97 12.27 7.82
C VAL A 290 0.93 12.32 6.69
N GLY A 291 -0.20 12.98 6.88
CA GLY A 291 -1.24 13.18 5.85
C GLY A 291 -2.14 11.96 5.59
N GLY A 292 -2.03 10.92 6.40
CA GLY A 292 -2.86 9.71 6.28
C GLY A 292 -4.20 9.84 7.02
N GLN A 293 -5.24 9.23 6.47
CA GLN A 293 -6.55 9.10 7.13
C GLN A 293 -6.79 7.64 7.49
N PRO A 294 -7.11 7.30 8.77
CA PRO A 294 -7.35 5.92 9.18
C PRO A 294 -8.48 5.24 8.39
N ILE A 295 -8.29 3.97 8.03
CA ILE A 295 -9.30 3.11 7.39
C ILE A 295 -9.69 2.01 8.37
N LEU A 296 -10.80 2.20 9.08
CA LEU A 296 -11.33 1.22 10.03
C LEU A 296 -12.31 0.28 9.32
N VAL A 297 -11.84 -0.91 8.95
CA VAL A 297 -12.62 -1.89 8.18
C VAL A 297 -12.38 -3.31 8.69
N THR A 298 -13.35 -4.18 8.46
CA THR A 298 -13.21 -5.64 8.63
C THR A 298 -12.29 -6.24 7.55
N PRO A 299 -11.75 -7.46 7.75
CA PRO A 299 -10.99 -8.14 6.70
C PRO A 299 -11.78 -8.32 5.41
N GLN A 300 -13.09 -8.58 5.51
CA GLN A 300 -13.99 -8.76 4.35
C GLN A 300 -14.19 -7.46 3.56
N GLU A 301 -14.40 -6.34 4.25
CA GLU A 301 -14.52 -5.03 3.63
C GLU A 301 -13.22 -4.63 2.96
N PHE A 302 -12.08 -4.86 3.62
CA PHE A 302 -10.76 -4.61 3.02
C PHE A 302 -10.52 -5.47 1.78
N GLY A 303 -10.88 -6.76 1.82
CA GLY A 303 -10.83 -7.63 0.64
C GLY A 303 -11.75 -7.18 -0.51
N THR A 304 -12.87 -6.53 -0.20
CA THR A 304 -13.75 -5.93 -1.20
C THR A 304 -13.11 -4.70 -1.85
N MET A 305 -12.42 -3.86 -1.07
CA MET A 305 -11.61 -2.76 -1.59
C MET A 305 -10.54 -3.26 -2.55
N TRP A 306 -9.81 -4.33 -2.22
CA TRP A 306 -8.79 -4.91 -3.10
C TRP A 306 -9.36 -5.31 -4.47
N ARG A 307 -10.46 -6.08 -4.46
CA ARG A 307 -11.10 -6.54 -5.71
C ARG A 307 -11.56 -5.38 -6.57
N ARG A 308 -12.29 -4.42 -5.96
CA ARG A 308 -12.76 -3.24 -6.64
C ARG A 308 -11.63 -2.46 -7.31
N ASP A 309 -10.52 -2.25 -6.60
CA ASP A 309 -9.40 -1.49 -7.11
C ASP A 309 -8.62 -2.28 -8.17
N THR A 310 -8.47 -3.61 -8.01
CA THR A 310 -7.89 -4.45 -9.08
C THR A 310 -8.68 -4.31 -10.38
N GLU A 311 -10.02 -4.33 -10.31
CA GLU A 311 -10.89 -4.16 -11.49
C GLU A 311 -10.82 -2.74 -12.07
N LYS A 312 -10.80 -1.71 -11.20
CA LYS A 312 -10.66 -0.31 -11.62
C LYS A 312 -9.37 -0.11 -12.40
N TRP A 313 -8.25 -0.49 -11.80
CA TRP A 313 -6.94 -0.28 -12.41
C TRP A 313 -6.69 -1.15 -13.64
N ALA A 314 -7.26 -2.35 -13.72
CA ALA A 314 -7.23 -3.16 -14.93
C ALA A 314 -7.81 -2.44 -16.15
N LYS A 315 -8.84 -1.60 -15.96
CA LYS A 315 -9.43 -0.79 -17.05
C LYS A 315 -8.47 0.33 -17.50
N VAL A 316 -7.87 1.05 -16.52
CA VAL A 316 -6.92 2.15 -16.80
C VAL A 316 -5.70 1.63 -17.54
N VAL A 317 -5.15 0.50 -17.11
CA VAL A 317 -3.97 -0.12 -17.74
C VAL A 317 -4.25 -0.59 -19.15
N ARG A 318 -5.37 -1.28 -19.40
CA ARG A 318 -5.75 -1.68 -20.77
C ARG A 318 -5.90 -0.49 -21.69
N PHE A 319 -6.44 0.60 -21.19
CA PHE A 319 -6.57 1.84 -21.96
C PHE A 319 -5.19 2.45 -22.26
N ALA A 320 -4.28 2.50 -21.28
CA ALA A 320 -2.92 3.00 -21.48
C ALA A 320 -2.08 2.11 -22.43
N ALA A 321 -2.30 0.79 -22.41
CA ALA A 321 -1.61 -0.16 -23.28
C ALA A 321 -2.16 -0.21 -24.72
N GLY A 322 -3.38 0.25 -24.94
CA GLY A 322 -4.04 0.31 -26.26
C GLY A 322 -3.61 1.50 -27.12
N LYS A 323 -2.67 2.29 -26.63
CA LYS A 323 -1.95 3.33 -27.38
C LYS A 323 -0.62 2.81 -27.89
#